data_da5544c89f216154132b76d0ec7afb00
#
_entry.id   da5544c89f216154132b76d0ec7afb00
#
_cell.length_a   1.000
_cell.length_b   1.000
_cell.length_c   1.000
_cell.angle_alpha   90.00
_cell.angle_beta   90.00
_cell.angle_gamma   90.00
#
_symmetry.space_group_name_H-M   'P 1'
#
loop_
_entity.id
_entity.type
_entity.pdbx_description
1 polymer ?
#
loop_
_entity_poly.entity_id
_entity_poly.type
_entity_poly.pdbx_seq_one_letter_code
_entity_poly.pdbx_strand_id
1 'polypeptide(L)'
;SSLTDWRLKRNNNLVEKAKDNLKDAARKKINIMTASIEAAKAGVTTGEWADTMREVFGEFRAPTGVTVSKSSDSESLPTLQKKVKEVSKKLKRNIKLLIGKPGLDGHSNGAEQIAMRAKEAGFDVVYQGIRLTPNQIVNSALEESVHIIGLSILSGSHLEILEDLTNLLKTKNMTKIPVIVGGIIPEKDFEIIRKMGVKKVYTPKDYDLNTIISDMSDFVEQSAA
;
A
#
# COMPACT_ATOMS: atom_id res chain seq x y z
N SER A 1 -5.34 -11.49 37.11
CA SER A 1 -6.11 -11.01 35.93
C SER A 1 -7.08 -12.09 35.50
N SER A 2 -8.15 -11.75 34.79
CA SER A 2 -9.17 -12.72 34.31
C SER A 2 -8.56 -13.85 33.45
N LEU A 3 -7.51 -13.57 32.70
CA LEU A 3 -6.80 -14.57 31.89
C LEU A 3 -6.01 -15.57 32.75
N THR A 4 -5.39 -15.11 33.83
CA THR A 4 -4.68 -15.98 34.78
C THR A 4 -5.67 -16.92 35.45
N ASP A 5 -6.80 -16.40 35.90
CA ASP A 5 -7.86 -17.19 36.54
C ASP A 5 -8.48 -18.21 35.57
N TRP A 6 -8.64 -17.83 34.30
CA TRP A 6 -9.10 -18.72 33.23
C TRP A 6 -8.15 -19.92 33.07
N ARG A 7 -6.84 -19.65 32.93
CA ARG A 7 -5.81 -20.69 32.78
C ARG A 7 -5.72 -21.65 33.94
N LEU A 8 -5.97 -21.16 35.16
CA LEU A 8 -5.96 -22.00 36.38
C LEU A 8 -7.20 -22.92 36.46
N LYS A 9 -8.33 -22.49 35.94
CA LYS A 9 -9.61 -23.22 36.04
C LYS A 9 -9.89 -24.21 34.93
N ARG A 10 -9.22 -24.05 33.76
CA ARG A 10 -9.41 -24.90 32.61
C ARG A 10 -8.67 -26.24 32.72
N ASN A 11 -9.08 -27.23 31.95
CA ASN A 11 -8.37 -28.51 31.84
C ASN A 11 -7.19 -28.39 30.86
N ASN A 12 -5.98 -28.23 31.39
CA ASN A 12 -4.81 -28.04 30.56
C ASN A 12 -4.45 -29.27 29.69
N ASN A 13 -4.79 -30.50 30.11
CA ASN A 13 -4.56 -31.68 29.28
C ASN A 13 -5.44 -31.66 28.00
N LEU A 14 -6.68 -31.20 28.11
CA LEU A 14 -7.57 -31.01 26.95
C LEU A 14 -7.05 -29.90 26.03
N VAL A 15 -6.51 -28.82 26.60
CA VAL A 15 -5.93 -27.70 25.85
C VAL A 15 -4.71 -28.19 25.02
N GLU A 16 -3.77 -28.91 25.63
CA GLU A 16 -2.59 -29.39 24.91
C GLU A 16 -3.00 -30.37 23.78
N LYS A 17 -3.90 -31.33 24.06
CA LYS A 17 -4.42 -32.23 23.04
C LYS A 17 -5.10 -31.48 21.87
N ALA A 18 -5.86 -30.43 22.17
CA ALA A 18 -6.52 -29.64 21.14
C ALA A 18 -5.54 -28.81 20.30
N LYS A 19 -4.45 -28.30 20.92
CA LYS A 19 -3.35 -27.63 20.21
C LYS A 19 -2.61 -28.60 19.28
N ASP A 20 -2.36 -29.85 19.74
CA ASP A 20 -1.70 -30.85 18.90
C ASP A 20 -2.58 -31.23 17.69
N ASN A 21 -3.88 -31.42 17.90
CA ASN A 21 -4.83 -31.65 16.80
C ASN A 21 -4.85 -30.48 15.79
N LEU A 22 -4.74 -29.25 16.27
CA LEU A 22 -4.69 -28.06 15.44
C LEU A 22 -3.38 -28.00 14.63
N LYS A 23 -2.22 -28.34 15.26
CA LYS A 23 -0.93 -28.47 14.56
C LYS A 23 -0.99 -29.52 13.46
N ASP A 24 -1.57 -30.67 13.75
CA ASP A 24 -1.71 -31.76 12.81
C ASP A 24 -2.59 -31.39 11.60
N ALA A 25 -3.71 -30.74 11.85
CA ALA A 25 -4.58 -30.24 10.79
C ALA A 25 -3.85 -29.24 9.88
N ALA A 26 -3.10 -28.31 10.48
CA ALA A 26 -2.32 -27.31 9.77
C ALA A 26 -1.20 -27.95 8.92
N ARG A 27 -0.44 -28.91 9.48
CA ARG A 27 0.62 -29.62 8.75
C ARG A 27 0.09 -30.45 7.58
N LYS A 28 -1.08 -31.09 7.76
CA LYS A 28 -1.76 -31.88 6.72
C LYS A 28 -2.49 -31.03 5.69
N LYS A 29 -2.47 -29.69 5.84
CA LYS A 29 -3.19 -28.74 4.98
C LYS A 29 -4.70 -29.00 4.90
N ILE A 30 -5.29 -29.53 5.97
CA ILE A 30 -6.74 -29.72 6.12
C ILE A 30 -7.32 -28.40 6.62
N ASN A 31 -8.62 -28.15 6.32
CA ASN A 31 -9.30 -26.98 6.85
C ASN A 31 -9.22 -26.96 8.39
N ILE A 32 -8.52 -25.96 8.93
CA ILE A 32 -8.26 -25.83 10.36
C ILE A 32 -9.47 -25.35 11.18
N MET A 33 -10.58 -24.99 10.56
CA MET A 33 -11.73 -24.40 11.25
C MET A 33 -12.30 -25.34 12.31
N THR A 34 -12.49 -26.61 11.99
CA THR A 34 -13.01 -27.60 12.95
C THR A 34 -12.07 -27.75 14.15
N ALA A 35 -10.76 -27.91 13.90
CA ALA A 35 -9.77 -28.00 14.96
C ALA A 35 -9.67 -26.71 15.79
N SER A 36 -9.87 -25.55 15.19
CA SER A 36 -9.89 -24.25 15.89
C SER A 36 -11.12 -24.14 16.81
N ILE A 37 -12.28 -24.60 16.36
CA ILE A 37 -13.50 -24.62 17.19
C ILE A 37 -13.32 -25.55 18.41
N GLU A 38 -12.76 -26.73 18.20
CA GLU A 38 -12.48 -27.68 19.29
C GLU A 38 -11.41 -27.10 20.26
N ALA A 39 -10.40 -26.41 19.75
CA ALA A 39 -9.42 -25.73 20.56
C ALA A 39 -10.05 -24.63 21.44
N ALA A 40 -10.95 -23.83 20.86
CA ALA A 40 -11.70 -22.80 21.61
C ALA A 40 -12.57 -23.42 22.71
N LYS A 41 -13.29 -24.52 22.42
CA LYS A 41 -14.10 -25.27 23.39
C LYS A 41 -13.26 -25.88 24.51
N ALA A 42 -12.04 -26.33 24.21
CA ALA A 42 -11.10 -26.85 25.20
C ALA A 42 -10.51 -25.75 26.11
N GLY A 43 -10.70 -24.47 25.76
CA GLY A 43 -10.20 -23.33 26.52
C GLY A 43 -8.84 -22.80 26.03
N VAL A 44 -8.43 -23.08 24.81
CA VAL A 44 -7.26 -22.47 24.17
C VAL A 44 -7.54 -20.97 23.97
N THR A 45 -6.61 -20.13 24.41
CA THR A 45 -6.71 -18.68 24.21
C THR A 45 -6.30 -18.29 22.80
N THR A 46 -6.71 -17.12 22.34
CA THR A 46 -6.32 -16.58 21.03
C THR A 46 -4.80 -16.52 20.87
N GLY A 47 -4.08 -16.14 21.94
CA GLY A 47 -2.61 -16.13 21.92
C GLY A 47 -2.03 -17.52 21.70
N GLU A 48 -2.49 -18.52 22.48
CA GLU A 48 -2.03 -19.90 22.33
C GLU A 48 -2.38 -20.51 20.99
N TRP A 49 -3.54 -20.17 20.42
CA TRP A 49 -3.90 -20.54 19.05
C TRP A 49 -2.93 -19.94 18.04
N ALA A 50 -2.66 -18.63 18.15
CA ALA A 50 -1.75 -17.92 17.25
C ALA A 50 -0.31 -18.47 17.35
N ASP A 51 0.18 -18.76 18.57
CA ASP A 51 1.49 -19.36 18.78
C ASP A 51 1.57 -20.76 18.15
N THR A 52 0.50 -21.56 18.30
CA THR A 52 0.38 -22.86 17.65
C THR A 52 0.48 -22.76 16.11
N MET A 53 -0.12 -21.73 15.51
CA MET A 53 0.00 -21.48 14.06
C MET A 53 1.39 -21.02 13.68
N ARG A 54 2.03 -20.16 14.47
CA ARG A 54 3.42 -19.72 14.24
C ARG A 54 4.42 -20.87 14.29
N GLU A 55 4.21 -21.85 15.17
CA GLU A 55 5.05 -23.04 15.22
C GLU A 55 4.99 -23.87 13.93
N VAL A 56 3.87 -23.85 13.20
CA VAL A 56 3.71 -24.61 11.96
C VAL A 56 4.13 -23.81 10.72
N PHE A 57 3.75 -22.53 10.65
CA PHE A 57 3.92 -21.68 9.47
C PHE A 57 5.05 -20.65 9.60
N GLY A 58 5.62 -20.49 10.80
CA GLY A 58 6.54 -19.39 11.09
C GLY A 58 5.82 -18.07 11.37
N GLU A 59 6.60 -17.08 11.76
CA GLU A 59 6.11 -15.70 11.93
C GLU A 59 6.09 -14.98 10.60
N PHE A 60 4.93 -14.44 10.24
CA PHE A 60 4.88 -13.47 9.16
C PHE A 60 5.57 -12.18 9.62
N ARG A 61 6.70 -11.89 9.04
CA ARG A 61 7.32 -10.57 9.11
C ARG A 61 6.98 -9.83 7.83
N ALA A 62 6.13 -8.82 7.95
CA ALA A 62 5.93 -7.90 6.84
C ALA A 62 7.31 -7.40 6.38
N PRO A 63 7.59 -7.32 5.07
CA PRO A 63 8.79 -6.67 4.61
C PRO A 63 8.76 -5.23 5.13
N THR A 64 9.48 -5.00 6.24
CA THR A 64 9.77 -3.65 6.69
C THR A 64 10.70 -3.09 5.64
N GLY A 65 10.39 -1.92 5.06
CA GLY A 65 11.19 -1.29 4.00
C GLY A 65 12.65 -0.95 4.37
N VAL A 66 13.21 -1.64 5.34
CA VAL A 66 14.59 -1.60 5.81
C VAL A 66 15.36 -2.88 5.47
N THR A 67 14.70 -3.94 5.05
CA THR A 67 15.40 -5.06 4.42
C THR A 67 15.71 -4.66 2.99
N VAL A 68 16.97 -4.32 2.74
CA VAL A 68 17.55 -4.31 1.40
C VAL A 68 17.22 -5.66 0.75
N SER A 69 16.08 -5.73 0.05
CA SER A 69 15.85 -6.82 -0.86
C SER A 69 16.89 -6.63 -1.94
N LYS A 70 17.85 -7.54 -2.02
CA LYS A 70 18.68 -7.70 -3.19
C LYS A 70 17.79 -8.20 -4.33
N SER A 71 16.90 -7.33 -4.83
CA SER A 71 16.38 -7.46 -6.17
C SER A 71 17.46 -6.88 -7.08
N SER A 72 18.04 -7.74 -7.89
CA SER A 72 19.15 -7.44 -8.80
C SER A 72 18.82 -6.40 -9.87
N ASP A 73 17.63 -5.81 -9.87
CA ASP A 73 17.13 -4.90 -10.91
C ASP A 73 16.59 -3.56 -10.38
N SER A 74 16.63 -3.30 -9.06
CA SER A 74 16.17 -1.99 -8.55
C SER A 74 17.26 -0.93 -8.71
N GLU A 75 16.90 0.20 -9.29
CA GLU A 75 17.77 1.39 -9.36
C GLU A 75 18.25 1.77 -7.95
N SER A 76 19.56 1.98 -7.77
CA SER A 76 20.08 2.46 -6.49
C SER A 76 19.58 3.88 -6.21
N LEU A 77 19.41 4.25 -4.93
CA LEU A 77 18.97 5.60 -4.59
C LEU A 77 19.83 6.71 -5.22
N PRO A 78 21.18 6.62 -5.27
CA PRO A 78 22.01 7.62 -5.95
C PRO A 78 21.71 7.74 -7.45
N THR A 79 21.45 6.63 -8.14
CA THR A 79 21.07 6.62 -9.57
C THR A 79 19.72 7.30 -9.76
N LEU A 80 18.75 6.98 -8.91
CA LEU A 80 17.44 7.59 -8.93
C LEU A 80 17.51 9.10 -8.66
N GLN A 81 18.31 9.54 -7.68
CA GLN A 81 18.54 10.96 -7.40
C GLN A 81 19.12 11.70 -8.61
N LYS A 82 20.06 11.08 -9.32
CA LYS A 82 20.63 11.64 -10.55
C LYS A 82 19.57 11.82 -11.61
N LYS A 83 18.73 10.79 -11.86
CA LYS A 83 17.61 10.83 -12.81
C LYS A 83 16.63 11.96 -12.47
N VAL A 84 16.17 12.04 -11.22
CA VAL A 84 15.24 13.08 -10.75
C VAL A 84 15.85 14.47 -10.95
N LYS A 85 17.14 14.65 -10.65
CA LYS A 85 17.85 15.91 -10.85
C LYS A 85 17.95 16.30 -12.33
N GLU A 86 18.14 15.35 -13.23
CA GLU A 86 18.17 15.60 -14.68
C GLU A 86 16.81 16.06 -15.20
N VAL A 87 15.73 15.40 -14.79
CA VAL A 87 14.35 15.80 -15.14
C VAL A 87 14.04 17.18 -14.54
N SER A 88 14.40 17.43 -13.28
CA SER A 88 14.21 18.73 -12.62
C SER A 88 14.93 19.87 -13.34
N LYS A 89 16.13 19.62 -13.87
CA LYS A 89 16.87 20.60 -14.69
C LYS A 89 16.12 20.95 -15.98
N LYS A 90 15.54 19.96 -16.67
CA LYS A 90 14.73 20.18 -17.88
C LYS A 90 13.47 21.00 -17.58
N LEU A 91 12.84 20.76 -16.45
CA LEU A 91 11.67 21.51 -15.96
C LEU A 91 12.04 22.91 -15.43
N LYS A 92 13.32 23.19 -15.17
CA LYS A 92 13.83 24.40 -14.48
C LYS A 92 13.28 24.57 -13.05
N ARG A 93 12.78 23.51 -12.45
CA ARG A 93 12.28 23.43 -11.06
C ARG A 93 12.23 21.98 -10.60
N ASN A 94 12.19 21.75 -9.29
CA ASN A 94 12.06 20.40 -8.75
C ASN A 94 10.74 19.77 -9.20
N ILE A 95 10.76 18.45 -9.42
CA ILE A 95 9.52 17.71 -9.65
C ILE A 95 8.67 17.82 -8.39
N LYS A 96 7.44 18.33 -8.51
CA LYS A 96 6.50 18.42 -7.40
C LYS A 96 5.44 17.32 -7.51
N LEU A 97 5.37 16.47 -6.51
CA LEU A 97 4.44 15.35 -6.38
C LEU A 97 3.38 15.68 -5.33
N LEU A 98 2.12 15.57 -5.69
CA LEU A 98 1.02 15.56 -4.72
C LEU A 98 0.64 14.11 -4.41
N ILE A 99 0.57 13.76 -3.13
CA ILE A 99 0.04 12.49 -2.67
C ILE A 99 -1.23 12.74 -1.87
N GLY A 100 -2.32 12.11 -2.30
CA GLY A 100 -3.62 12.19 -1.65
C GLY A 100 -4.24 10.82 -1.41
N LYS A 101 -5.03 10.72 -0.34
CA LYS A 101 -5.87 9.55 -0.05
C LYS A 101 -7.33 9.94 -0.12
N PRO A 102 -7.97 9.77 -1.27
CA PRO A 102 -9.39 10.02 -1.40
C PRO A 102 -10.23 8.94 -0.72
N GLY A 103 -11.44 9.30 -0.32
CA GLY A 103 -12.40 8.38 0.31
C GLY A 103 -12.25 8.33 1.83
N LEU A 104 -12.87 7.33 2.44
CA LEU A 104 -13.01 7.25 3.91
C LEU A 104 -11.94 6.38 4.59
N ASP A 105 -11.09 5.73 3.82
CA ASP A 105 -10.03 4.87 4.35
C ASP A 105 -8.94 5.68 5.09
N GLY A 106 -8.58 5.21 6.28
CA GLY A 106 -7.60 5.84 7.16
C GLY A 106 -6.19 5.24 7.11
N HIS A 107 -5.93 4.21 6.31
CA HIS A 107 -4.62 3.57 6.25
C HIS A 107 -3.62 4.42 5.45
N SER A 108 -2.67 5.06 6.12
CA SER A 108 -1.73 6.02 5.50
C SER A 108 -0.35 5.45 5.17
N ASN A 109 0.06 4.33 5.78
CA ASN A 109 1.43 3.83 5.74
C ASN A 109 2.03 3.72 4.33
N GLY A 110 1.30 3.18 3.36
CA GLY A 110 1.81 3.05 1.98
C GLY A 110 2.05 4.40 1.30
N ALA A 111 1.13 5.35 1.48
CA ALA A 111 1.26 6.70 0.95
C ALA A 111 2.42 7.47 1.59
N GLU A 112 2.61 7.31 2.90
CA GLU A 112 3.70 7.94 3.64
C GLU A 112 5.07 7.39 3.21
N GLN A 113 5.20 6.08 3.00
CA GLN A 113 6.44 5.48 2.49
C GLN A 113 6.82 6.02 1.10
N ILE A 114 5.85 6.14 0.20
CA ILE A 114 6.07 6.75 -1.11
C ILE A 114 6.47 8.22 -0.97
N ALA A 115 5.81 8.99 -0.09
CA ALA A 115 6.13 10.38 0.17
C ALA A 115 7.57 10.56 0.68
N MET A 116 7.97 9.74 1.64
CA MET A 116 9.34 9.76 2.19
C MET A 116 10.37 9.41 1.12
N ARG A 117 10.13 8.33 0.36
CA ARG A 117 11.06 7.88 -0.67
C ARG A 117 11.19 8.89 -1.81
N ALA A 118 10.09 9.53 -2.21
CA ALA A 118 10.11 10.60 -3.20
C ALA A 118 10.94 11.80 -2.72
N LYS A 119 10.79 12.21 -1.44
CA LYS A 119 11.65 13.26 -0.85
C LYS A 119 13.12 12.91 -0.86
N GLU A 120 13.47 11.67 -0.46
CA GLU A 120 14.85 11.19 -0.50
C GLU A 120 15.43 11.21 -1.93
N ALA A 121 14.60 10.93 -2.93
CA ALA A 121 14.99 10.98 -4.34
C ALA A 121 15.11 12.41 -4.90
N GLY A 122 14.61 13.43 -4.19
CA GLY A 122 14.71 14.84 -4.57
C GLY A 122 13.45 15.48 -5.14
N PHE A 123 12.30 14.86 -4.92
CA PHE A 123 10.99 15.50 -5.23
C PHE A 123 10.59 16.51 -4.16
N ASP A 124 9.91 17.56 -4.57
CA ASP A 124 9.08 18.35 -3.67
C ASP A 124 7.75 17.60 -3.48
N VAL A 125 7.41 17.24 -2.23
CA VAL A 125 6.24 16.42 -1.94
C VAL A 125 5.21 17.19 -1.14
N VAL A 126 4.00 17.28 -1.70
CA VAL A 126 2.81 17.77 -1.02
C VAL A 126 2.01 16.55 -0.56
N TYR A 127 2.03 16.27 0.73
CA TYR A 127 1.25 15.19 1.33
C TYR A 127 0.04 15.78 2.06
N GLN A 128 -1.15 15.54 1.52
CA GLN A 128 -2.39 16.13 2.05
C GLN A 128 -3.08 15.29 3.13
N GLY A 129 -2.56 14.10 3.45
CA GLY A 129 -3.17 13.22 4.42
C GLY A 129 -4.28 12.33 3.86
N ILE A 130 -5.28 12.06 4.68
CA ILE A 130 -6.32 11.05 4.46
C ILE A 130 -7.72 11.70 4.34
N ARG A 131 -8.69 10.93 3.85
CA ARG A 131 -10.12 11.29 3.77
C ARG A 131 -10.41 12.54 2.92
N LEU A 132 -9.70 12.66 1.82
CA LEU A 132 -9.85 13.77 0.89
C LEU A 132 -10.98 13.50 -0.11
N THR A 133 -11.60 14.56 -0.57
CA THR A 133 -12.47 14.52 -1.75
C THR A 133 -11.65 14.70 -3.03
N PRO A 134 -12.08 14.15 -4.19
CA PRO A 134 -11.44 14.44 -5.47
C PRO A 134 -11.27 15.93 -5.75
N ASN A 135 -12.23 16.74 -5.37
CA ASN A 135 -12.19 18.20 -5.54
C ASN A 135 -11.06 18.85 -4.72
N GLN A 136 -10.88 18.46 -3.46
CA GLN A 136 -9.77 18.94 -2.63
C GLN A 136 -8.41 18.59 -3.25
N ILE A 137 -8.26 17.36 -3.76
CA ILE A 137 -7.01 16.92 -4.41
C ILE A 137 -6.71 17.75 -5.65
N VAL A 138 -7.72 17.96 -6.52
CA VAL A 138 -7.53 18.70 -7.77
C VAL A 138 -7.29 20.20 -7.49
N ASN A 139 -7.95 20.80 -6.50
CA ASN A 139 -7.69 22.18 -6.10
C ASN A 139 -6.27 22.36 -5.58
N SER A 140 -5.81 21.50 -4.69
CA SER A 140 -4.43 21.56 -4.23
C SER A 140 -3.42 21.29 -5.33
N ALA A 141 -3.72 20.38 -6.26
CA ALA A 141 -2.84 20.15 -7.42
C ALA A 141 -2.68 21.42 -8.27
N LEU A 142 -3.75 22.21 -8.41
CA LEU A 142 -3.73 23.49 -9.11
C LEU A 142 -2.94 24.54 -8.32
N GLU A 143 -3.27 24.74 -7.04
CA GLU A 143 -2.66 25.74 -6.15
C GLU A 143 -1.16 25.51 -6.00
N GLU A 144 -0.76 24.27 -5.82
CA GLU A 144 0.65 23.87 -5.68
C GLU A 144 1.38 23.74 -7.02
N SER A 145 0.68 23.84 -8.14
CA SER A 145 1.26 23.69 -9.49
C SER A 145 2.08 22.37 -9.60
N VAL A 146 1.48 21.25 -9.22
CA VAL A 146 2.17 19.97 -9.18
C VAL A 146 2.42 19.40 -10.57
N HIS A 147 3.44 18.54 -10.69
CA HIS A 147 3.79 17.87 -11.93
C HIS A 147 3.18 16.48 -12.07
N ILE A 148 2.79 15.87 -10.95
CA ILE A 148 2.23 14.53 -10.91
C ILE A 148 1.33 14.36 -9.68
N ILE A 149 0.27 13.58 -9.81
CA ILE A 149 -0.65 13.23 -8.71
C ILE A 149 -0.54 11.73 -8.45
N GLY A 150 -0.22 11.37 -7.20
CA GLY A 150 -0.25 10.00 -6.68
C GLY A 150 -1.43 9.80 -5.75
N LEU A 151 -2.24 8.79 -6.00
CA LEU A 151 -3.40 8.44 -5.19
C LEU A 151 -3.17 7.11 -4.48
N SER A 152 -3.56 7.03 -3.21
CA SER A 152 -3.59 5.77 -2.47
C SER A 152 -5.02 5.41 -2.13
N ILE A 153 -5.54 4.33 -2.74
CA ILE A 153 -6.94 3.90 -2.60
C ILE A 153 -6.98 2.43 -2.17
N LEU A 154 -7.47 2.18 -0.96
CA LEU A 154 -7.61 0.83 -0.39
C LEU A 154 -9.08 0.42 -0.24
N SER A 155 -10.01 1.35 -0.47
CA SER A 155 -11.45 1.10 -0.49
C SER A 155 -11.91 0.59 -1.87
N GLY A 156 -13.00 -0.16 -1.91
CA GLY A 156 -13.57 -0.67 -3.16
C GLY A 156 -14.17 0.39 -4.10
N SER A 157 -14.14 1.68 -3.73
CA SER A 157 -14.69 2.82 -4.51
C SER A 157 -13.69 3.48 -5.46
N HIS A 158 -12.66 2.74 -5.89
CA HIS A 158 -11.59 3.30 -6.72
C HIS A 158 -12.08 3.79 -8.09
N LEU A 159 -13.04 3.10 -8.72
CA LEU A 159 -13.55 3.49 -10.04
C LEU A 159 -14.28 4.85 -9.99
N GLU A 160 -15.22 4.99 -9.07
CA GLU A 160 -15.99 6.22 -8.88
C GLU A 160 -15.08 7.40 -8.51
N ILE A 161 -14.13 7.18 -7.60
CA ILE A 161 -13.18 8.22 -7.18
C ILE A 161 -12.30 8.67 -8.35
N LEU A 162 -11.80 7.73 -9.15
CA LEU A 162 -10.94 8.04 -10.29
C LEU A 162 -11.72 8.72 -11.41
N GLU A 163 -12.96 8.32 -11.66
CA GLU A 163 -13.85 8.96 -12.62
C GLU A 163 -14.11 10.42 -12.23
N ASP A 164 -14.50 10.68 -11.00
CA ASP A 164 -14.71 12.02 -10.47
C ASP A 164 -13.44 12.88 -10.59
N LEU A 165 -12.30 12.35 -10.17
CA LEU A 165 -11.03 13.09 -10.21
C LEU A 165 -10.62 13.42 -11.64
N THR A 166 -10.69 12.46 -12.56
CA THR A 166 -10.28 12.69 -13.96
C THR A 166 -11.23 13.65 -14.67
N ASN A 167 -12.52 13.63 -14.35
CA ASN A 167 -13.49 14.61 -14.87
C ASN A 167 -13.23 16.03 -14.34
N LEU A 168 -12.87 16.16 -13.06
CA LEU A 168 -12.45 17.44 -12.49
C LEU A 168 -11.16 17.98 -13.12
N LEU A 169 -10.17 17.11 -13.39
CA LEU A 169 -8.95 17.49 -14.10
C LEU A 169 -9.24 17.98 -15.53
N LYS A 170 -10.17 17.34 -16.23
CA LYS A 170 -10.63 17.80 -17.57
C LYS A 170 -11.28 19.19 -17.49
N THR A 171 -12.20 19.37 -16.55
CA THR A 171 -12.92 20.65 -16.36
C THR A 171 -11.96 21.81 -16.07
N LYS A 172 -10.87 21.52 -15.34
CA LYS A 172 -9.85 22.52 -14.99
C LYS A 172 -8.69 22.64 -15.98
N ASN A 173 -8.76 21.97 -17.15
CA ASN A 173 -7.71 21.94 -18.17
C ASN A 173 -6.36 21.40 -17.65
N MET A 174 -6.39 20.45 -16.70
CA MET A 174 -5.22 19.86 -16.06
C MET A 174 -4.92 18.43 -16.56
N THR A 175 -5.41 18.05 -17.73
CA THR A 175 -5.29 16.69 -18.29
C THR A 175 -3.85 16.27 -18.62
N LYS A 176 -2.93 17.24 -18.70
CA LYS A 176 -1.51 16.97 -18.90
C LYS A 176 -0.79 16.46 -17.64
N ILE A 177 -1.37 16.66 -16.46
CA ILE A 177 -0.77 16.17 -15.21
C ILE A 177 -0.99 14.65 -15.13
N PRO A 178 0.07 13.84 -15.13
CA PRO A 178 -0.06 12.40 -14.97
C PRO A 178 -0.64 12.03 -13.61
N VAL A 179 -1.58 11.10 -13.62
CA VAL A 179 -2.18 10.51 -12.42
C VAL A 179 -1.73 9.06 -12.33
N ILE A 180 -1.25 8.67 -11.16
CA ILE A 180 -0.96 7.29 -10.81
C ILE A 180 -1.79 6.89 -9.59
N VAL A 181 -2.07 5.62 -9.45
CA VAL A 181 -2.83 5.11 -8.31
C VAL A 181 -2.15 3.87 -7.73
N GLY A 182 -2.04 3.83 -6.41
CA GLY A 182 -1.59 2.68 -5.65
C GLY A 182 -2.68 2.19 -4.70
N GLY A 183 -2.74 0.88 -4.46
CA GLY A 183 -3.70 0.32 -3.51
C GLY A 183 -4.10 -1.12 -3.78
N ILE A 184 -5.19 -1.56 -3.14
CA ILE A 184 -5.77 -2.90 -3.37
C ILE A 184 -6.78 -2.78 -4.51
N ILE A 185 -6.28 -2.81 -5.74
CA ILE A 185 -7.09 -2.65 -6.95
C ILE A 185 -7.13 -3.98 -7.71
N PRO A 186 -8.32 -4.52 -8.03
CA PRO A 186 -8.45 -5.74 -8.80
C PRO A 186 -7.89 -5.59 -10.23
N GLU A 187 -7.15 -6.60 -10.70
CA GLU A 187 -6.54 -6.57 -12.05
C GLU A 187 -7.55 -6.38 -13.17
N LYS A 188 -8.79 -6.88 -13.00
CA LYS A 188 -9.89 -6.70 -13.97
C LYS A 188 -10.24 -5.23 -14.22
N ASP A 189 -9.95 -4.34 -13.27
CA ASP A 189 -10.30 -2.92 -13.35
C ASP A 189 -9.17 -2.08 -13.98
N PHE A 190 -7.97 -2.64 -14.19
CA PHE A 190 -6.81 -1.91 -14.73
C PHE A 190 -7.07 -1.28 -16.10
N GLU A 191 -7.73 -2.01 -17.00
CA GLU A 191 -8.05 -1.50 -18.33
C GLU A 191 -9.05 -0.35 -18.28
N ILE A 192 -10.02 -0.42 -17.37
CA ILE A 192 -11.00 0.65 -17.15
C ILE A 192 -10.30 1.90 -16.63
N ILE A 193 -9.45 1.74 -15.60
CA ILE A 193 -8.68 2.81 -14.99
C ILE A 193 -7.74 3.48 -16.01
N ARG A 194 -7.08 2.69 -16.85
CA ARG A 194 -6.21 3.22 -17.91
C ARG A 194 -6.99 4.04 -18.93
N LYS A 195 -8.20 3.61 -19.34
CA LYS A 195 -9.09 4.37 -20.24
C LYS A 195 -9.57 5.69 -19.64
N MET A 196 -9.65 5.81 -18.32
CA MET A 196 -9.93 7.07 -17.62
C MET A 196 -8.77 8.08 -17.72
N GLY A 197 -7.55 7.64 -18.12
CA GLY A 197 -6.37 8.49 -18.27
C GLY A 197 -5.34 8.34 -17.15
N VAL A 198 -5.52 7.39 -16.23
CA VAL A 198 -4.51 7.04 -15.21
C VAL A 198 -3.33 6.36 -15.88
N LYS A 199 -2.12 6.81 -15.61
CA LYS A 199 -0.88 6.34 -16.28
C LYS A 199 -0.47 4.95 -15.80
N LYS A 200 -0.56 4.67 -14.50
CA LYS A 200 -0.17 3.37 -13.94
C LYS A 200 -0.92 3.06 -12.66
N VAL A 201 -1.21 1.79 -12.46
CA VAL A 201 -1.77 1.22 -11.23
C VAL A 201 -0.66 0.43 -10.55
N TYR A 202 -0.43 0.67 -9.26
CA TYR A 202 0.47 -0.08 -8.39
C TYR A 202 -0.33 -0.87 -7.36
N THR A 203 0.06 -2.09 -7.12
CA THR A 203 -0.57 -3.00 -6.16
C THR A 203 0.46 -3.41 -5.10
N PRO A 204 0.06 -4.13 -4.04
CA PRO A 204 1.02 -4.68 -3.07
C PRO A 204 2.08 -5.62 -3.67
N LYS A 205 1.92 -6.04 -4.93
CA LYS A 205 2.96 -6.80 -5.67
C LYS A 205 4.11 -5.90 -6.14
N ASP A 206 3.85 -4.61 -6.30
CA ASP A 206 4.79 -3.58 -6.76
C ASP A 206 5.45 -2.91 -5.53
N TYR A 207 6.26 -3.67 -4.80
CA TYR A 207 6.84 -3.22 -3.52
C TYR A 207 8.18 -2.48 -3.67
N ASP A 208 8.75 -2.40 -4.86
CA ASP A 208 9.99 -1.64 -5.10
C ASP A 208 9.70 -0.15 -5.25
N LEU A 209 9.92 0.58 -4.15
CA LEU A 209 9.69 2.02 -4.11
C LEU A 209 10.57 2.79 -5.10
N ASN A 210 11.78 2.32 -5.38
CA ASN A 210 12.68 3.00 -6.32
C ASN A 210 12.13 2.93 -7.75
N THR A 211 11.63 1.78 -8.16
CA THR A 211 10.96 1.62 -9.46
C THR A 211 9.73 2.53 -9.56
N ILE A 212 8.92 2.63 -8.50
CA ILE A 212 7.74 3.51 -8.49
C ILE A 212 8.16 4.98 -8.68
N ILE A 213 9.18 5.45 -7.96
CA ILE A 213 9.65 6.84 -8.06
C ILE A 213 10.34 7.11 -9.42
N SER A 214 11.06 6.12 -9.96
CA SER A 214 11.65 6.19 -11.30
C SER A 214 10.57 6.36 -12.37
N ASP A 215 9.53 5.54 -12.34
CA ASP A 215 8.36 5.65 -13.23
C ASP A 215 7.70 7.04 -13.14
N MET A 216 7.52 7.57 -11.91
CA MET A 216 6.98 8.91 -11.71
C MET A 216 7.80 9.98 -12.44
N SER A 217 9.14 9.89 -12.36
CA SER A 217 10.03 10.80 -13.08
C SER A 217 9.83 10.73 -14.59
N ASP A 218 9.69 9.51 -15.13
CA ASP A 218 9.48 9.28 -16.57
C ASP A 218 8.15 9.85 -17.02
N PHE A 219 7.07 9.66 -16.25
CA PHE A 219 5.76 10.23 -16.60
C PHE A 219 5.76 11.77 -16.59
N VAL A 220 6.48 12.38 -15.67
CA VAL A 220 6.63 13.83 -15.63
C VAL A 220 7.43 14.33 -16.84
N GLU A 221 8.54 13.67 -17.18
CA GLU A 221 9.36 14.02 -18.34
C GLU A 221 8.56 13.93 -19.64
N GLN A 222 7.81 12.83 -19.83
CA GLN A 222 6.93 12.64 -21.00
C GLN A 222 5.81 13.67 -21.11
N SER A 223 5.32 14.17 -19.98
CA SER A 223 4.21 15.15 -19.95
C SER A 223 4.69 16.58 -20.17
N ALA A 224 5.98 16.84 -20.00
CA ALA A 224 6.61 18.15 -20.18
C ALA A 224 7.18 18.35 -21.60
N ALA A 225 7.31 17.26 -22.36
CA ALA A 225 7.73 17.28 -23.75
C ALA A 225 6.57 17.64 -24.68
#